data_c27f78ae2ebe6adcf6645753080ff5b4
#
_entry.id   c27f78ae2ebe6adcf6645753080ff5b4
#
_cell.length_a   1.000
_cell.length_b   1.000
_cell.length_c   1.000
_cell.angle_alpha   90.00
_cell.angle_beta   90.00
_cell.angle_gamma   90.00
#
_symmetry.space_group_name_H-M   'P 1'
#
loop_
_entity.id
_entity.type
_entity.pdbx_description
1 polymer ?
#
loop_
_entity_poly.entity_id
_entity_poly.type
_entity_poly.pdbx_seq_one_letter_code
_entity_poly.pdbx_strand_id
1 'polypeptide(L)'
;MSLPAPTPHTLTLADVSLRIWTWGKPSSPPIVLVHGWGDTGASFAAVAASLQEDFYLIAPDLRGYGESPCSAKAYWFPEYLRDLDAVLDAITGHAAITLVGHSMGGNVCGIYAGARPARIASLVLLEGFGMPETTPSDAPGRYQRWLDQQHTPPQLRDFADEATLLKHLARLAPAASAEVLAQVLPCWAVPLPNGAWRLRMDPAHKSVNATMYRRAEAAACWRATTAPVTLVAGSASDYMARFHGMDPMADAASHYAQATCHMLDGASHMMHWEQPEVVAALIRAAARRARD
;
A
#
# COMPACT_ATOMS: atom_id res chain seq x y z
N MET A 1 -23.36 2.40 9.71
CA MET A 1 -22.59 2.77 10.92
C MET A 1 -21.40 3.59 10.49
N SER A 2 -21.12 4.73 11.17
CA SER A 2 -19.89 5.48 10.85
C SER A 2 -18.65 4.64 11.10
N LEU A 3 -17.67 4.68 10.19
CA LEU A 3 -16.40 3.97 10.37
C LEU A 3 -15.64 4.57 11.58
N PRO A 4 -14.80 3.77 12.27
CA PRO A 4 -14.06 4.25 13.44
C PRO A 4 -13.05 5.31 13.04
N ALA A 5 -13.02 6.41 13.79
CA ALA A 5 -12.00 7.43 13.61
C ALA A 5 -10.63 6.89 14.07
N PRO A 6 -9.58 7.06 13.26
CA PRO A 6 -8.23 6.69 13.67
C PRO A 6 -7.66 7.66 14.69
N THR A 7 -6.72 7.18 15.51
CA THR A 7 -5.88 8.04 16.35
C THR A 7 -4.61 8.41 15.57
N PRO A 8 -4.33 9.69 15.32
CA PRO A 8 -3.13 10.12 14.62
C PRO A 8 -1.91 10.17 15.53
N HIS A 9 -0.77 9.70 15.03
CA HIS A 9 0.54 9.85 15.63
C HIS A 9 1.52 10.42 14.60
N THR A 10 2.65 10.96 15.06
CA THR A 10 3.73 11.40 14.19
C THR A 10 5.02 10.71 14.59
N LEU A 11 5.68 10.07 13.64
CA LEU A 11 7.03 9.53 13.79
C LEU A 11 7.99 10.40 13.01
N THR A 12 8.90 11.09 13.72
CA THR A 12 9.91 11.95 13.10
C THR A 12 11.18 11.15 12.86
N LEU A 13 11.56 11.01 11.60
CA LEU A 13 12.83 10.48 11.13
C LEU A 13 13.77 11.65 10.76
N ALA A 14 15.02 11.33 10.41
CA ALA A 14 16.02 12.37 10.11
C ALA A 14 15.64 13.27 8.91
N ASP A 15 14.90 12.76 7.95
CA ASP A 15 14.58 13.40 6.67
C ASP A 15 13.09 13.48 6.35
N VAL A 16 12.22 12.87 7.16
CA VAL A 16 10.78 12.87 6.97
C VAL A 16 10.04 12.72 8.30
N SER A 17 8.87 13.32 8.41
CA SER A 17 7.91 13.05 9.48
C SER A 17 6.75 12.25 8.92
N LEU A 18 6.56 11.03 9.42
CA LEU A 18 5.50 10.14 8.97
C LEU A 18 4.27 10.28 9.85
N ARG A 19 3.10 10.42 9.25
CA ARG A 19 1.81 10.27 9.91
C ARG A 19 1.50 8.78 10.05
N ILE A 20 1.14 8.39 11.26
CA ILE A 20 0.73 7.02 11.57
C ILE A 20 -0.73 7.06 12.08
N TRP A 21 -1.59 6.31 11.45
CA TRP A 21 -2.98 6.14 11.85
C TRP A 21 -3.12 4.85 12.63
N THR A 22 -3.82 4.87 13.76
CA THR A 22 -4.01 3.67 14.58
C THR A 22 -5.45 3.47 14.98
N TRP A 23 -5.87 2.20 15.11
CA TRP A 23 -7.17 1.76 15.63
C TRP A 23 -6.95 0.61 16.63
N GLY A 24 -7.90 0.44 17.54
CA GLY A 24 -7.83 -0.61 18.56
C GLY A 24 -6.93 -0.26 19.75
N LYS A 25 -6.67 -1.23 20.59
CA LYS A 25 -5.91 -1.05 21.82
C LYS A 25 -4.43 -1.34 21.61
N PRO A 26 -3.49 -0.48 22.07
CA PRO A 26 -2.05 -0.75 21.94
C PRO A 26 -1.56 -2.05 22.59
N SER A 27 -2.34 -2.61 23.53
CA SER A 27 -2.04 -3.90 24.17
C SER A 27 -2.47 -5.12 23.34
N SER A 28 -3.25 -4.92 22.28
CA SER A 28 -3.67 -6.00 21.36
C SER A 28 -2.55 -6.33 20.38
N PRO A 29 -2.55 -7.53 19.77
CA PRO A 29 -1.54 -7.92 18.79
C PRO A 29 -1.48 -6.94 17.60
N PRO A 30 -0.30 -6.47 17.21
CA PRO A 30 -0.16 -5.47 16.16
C PRO A 30 -0.32 -6.07 14.76
N ILE A 31 -1.03 -5.32 13.89
CA ILE A 31 -1.09 -5.50 12.44
C ILE A 31 -0.69 -4.19 11.78
N VAL A 32 0.28 -4.22 10.86
CA VAL A 32 0.70 -3.06 10.10
C VAL A 32 0.11 -3.13 8.70
N LEU A 33 -0.53 -2.03 8.26
CA LEU A 33 -1.25 -1.90 7.00
C LEU A 33 -0.53 -0.85 6.12
N VAL A 34 0.01 -1.25 4.98
CA VAL A 34 0.79 -0.37 4.09
C VAL A 34 0.02 -0.11 2.79
N HIS A 35 -0.31 1.14 2.54
CA HIS A 35 -1.15 1.56 1.42
C HIS A 35 -0.43 1.54 0.05
N GLY A 36 -1.22 1.61 -1.03
CA GLY A 36 -0.76 1.65 -2.42
C GLY A 36 -0.34 3.04 -2.91
N TRP A 37 0.08 3.11 -4.16
CA TRP A 37 0.40 4.37 -4.84
C TRP A 37 -0.84 5.26 -4.96
N GLY A 38 -0.70 6.53 -4.57
CA GLY A 38 -1.79 7.51 -4.61
C GLY A 38 -2.83 7.35 -3.49
N ASP A 39 -2.62 6.45 -2.53
CA ASP A 39 -3.50 6.19 -1.40
C ASP A 39 -2.90 6.71 -0.09
N THR A 40 -3.53 6.42 1.05
CA THR A 40 -3.13 6.84 2.40
C THR A 40 -3.40 5.75 3.42
N GLY A 41 -2.72 5.78 4.56
CA GLY A 41 -2.97 4.83 5.65
C GLY A 41 -4.39 4.89 6.21
N ALA A 42 -4.98 6.09 6.27
CA ALA A 42 -6.34 6.28 6.78
C ALA A 42 -7.43 5.62 5.92
N SER A 43 -7.15 5.31 4.65
CA SER A 43 -8.10 4.64 3.75
C SER A 43 -8.45 3.19 4.17
N PHE A 44 -7.65 2.60 5.06
CA PHE A 44 -7.96 1.30 5.65
C PHE A 44 -9.05 1.33 6.73
N ALA A 45 -9.69 2.48 7.01
CA ALA A 45 -10.68 2.60 8.09
C ALA A 45 -11.83 1.57 8.00
N ALA A 46 -12.29 1.23 6.79
CA ALA A 46 -13.34 0.22 6.60
C ALA A 46 -12.88 -1.20 7.01
N VAL A 47 -11.64 -1.57 6.67
CA VAL A 47 -11.01 -2.82 7.11
C VAL A 47 -10.78 -2.80 8.63
N ALA A 48 -10.33 -1.64 9.15
CA ALA A 48 -10.06 -1.45 10.57
C ALA A 48 -11.32 -1.61 11.43
N ALA A 49 -12.48 -1.20 10.94
CA ALA A 49 -13.76 -1.38 11.62
C ALA A 49 -14.02 -2.83 12.05
N SER A 50 -13.62 -3.78 11.21
CA SER A 50 -13.80 -5.21 11.47
C SER A 50 -12.70 -5.85 12.34
N LEU A 51 -11.55 -5.18 12.53
CA LEU A 51 -10.37 -5.78 13.18
C LEU A 51 -10.01 -5.15 14.52
N GLN A 52 -10.39 -3.90 14.79
CA GLN A 52 -9.91 -3.09 15.92
C GLN A 52 -10.26 -3.63 17.31
N GLU A 53 -11.27 -4.49 17.43
CA GLU A 53 -11.62 -5.11 18.71
C GLU A 53 -10.61 -6.19 19.13
N ASP A 54 -10.02 -6.88 18.12
CA ASP A 54 -9.10 -8.00 18.33
C ASP A 54 -7.61 -7.57 18.22
N PHE A 55 -7.33 -6.52 17.44
CA PHE A 55 -5.98 -6.14 17.02
C PHE A 55 -5.69 -4.65 17.18
N TYR A 56 -4.42 -4.32 17.38
CA TYR A 56 -3.91 -2.97 17.25
C TYR A 56 -3.44 -2.73 15.82
N LEU A 57 -4.16 -1.88 15.08
CA LEU A 57 -3.91 -1.61 13.67
C LEU A 57 -3.06 -0.35 13.53
N ILE A 58 -2.07 -0.40 12.69
CA ILE A 58 -1.06 0.63 12.49
C ILE A 58 -0.93 0.86 10.98
N ALA A 59 -1.31 2.03 10.49
CA ALA A 59 -1.26 2.36 9.07
C ALA A 59 -0.48 3.65 8.85
N PRO A 60 0.79 3.60 8.43
CA PRO A 60 1.54 4.79 8.08
C PRO A 60 1.04 5.37 6.75
N ASP A 61 0.98 6.70 6.65
CA ASP A 61 1.08 7.37 5.36
C ASP A 61 2.54 7.28 4.92
N LEU A 62 2.79 6.66 3.78
CA LEU A 62 4.14 6.58 3.22
C LEU A 62 4.65 7.99 2.87
N ARG A 63 5.97 8.18 2.86
CA ARG A 63 6.59 9.48 2.54
C ARG A 63 6.01 10.11 1.27
N GLY A 64 5.64 11.38 1.35
CA GLY A 64 5.05 12.13 0.24
C GLY A 64 3.59 11.82 -0.05
N TYR A 65 2.91 11.03 0.78
CA TYR A 65 1.47 10.77 0.71
C TYR A 65 0.76 11.23 1.99
N GLY A 66 -0.54 11.47 1.87
CA GLY A 66 -1.42 11.76 2.99
C GLY A 66 -0.96 12.97 3.81
N GLU A 67 -0.71 12.74 5.08
CA GLU A 67 -0.16 13.71 6.03
C GLU A 67 1.33 13.46 6.37
N SER A 68 2.06 12.77 5.48
CA SER A 68 3.51 12.57 5.55
C SER A 68 4.22 13.42 4.48
N PRO A 69 4.24 14.75 4.59
CA PRO A 69 4.83 15.60 3.57
C PRO A 69 6.33 15.31 3.43
N CYS A 70 6.77 15.24 2.21
CA CYS A 70 8.17 15.10 1.88
C CYS A 70 8.43 15.84 0.57
N SER A 71 9.29 16.85 0.58
CA SER A 71 9.69 17.56 -0.64
C SER A 71 10.89 16.87 -1.25
N ALA A 72 10.63 15.92 -2.15
CA ALA A 72 11.66 15.19 -2.86
C ALA A 72 11.63 15.51 -4.37
N LYS A 73 12.78 15.48 -5.03
CA LYS A 73 12.83 15.54 -6.51
C LYS A 73 12.44 14.22 -7.17
N ALA A 74 12.58 13.13 -6.44
CA ALA A 74 12.20 11.79 -6.83
C ALA A 74 12.13 10.92 -5.58
N TYR A 75 11.34 9.86 -5.65
CA TYR A 75 11.21 8.88 -4.58
C TYR A 75 11.95 7.60 -4.97
N TRP A 76 12.89 7.21 -4.11
CA TRP A 76 13.66 5.98 -4.33
C TRP A 76 13.05 4.84 -3.53
N PHE A 77 12.74 3.73 -4.20
CA PHE A 77 12.01 2.62 -3.60
C PHE A 77 12.58 2.11 -2.26
N PRO A 78 13.91 1.95 -2.06
CA PRO A 78 14.48 1.55 -0.78
C PRO A 78 14.17 2.46 0.41
N GLU A 79 13.79 3.72 0.17
CA GLU A 79 13.40 4.62 1.26
C GLU A 79 12.11 4.16 1.95
N TYR A 80 11.17 3.57 1.20
CA TYR A 80 9.96 2.98 1.79
C TYR A 80 10.27 1.79 2.70
N LEU A 81 11.32 1.00 2.38
CA LEU A 81 11.77 -0.10 3.23
C LEU A 81 12.36 0.43 4.54
N ARG A 82 13.18 1.49 4.46
CA ARG A 82 13.75 2.17 5.62
C ARG A 82 12.67 2.76 6.52
N ASP A 83 11.68 3.41 5.92
CA ASP A 83 10.58 4.03 6.67
C ASP A 83 9.73 2.96 7.38
N LEU A 84 9.43 1.85 6.68
CA LEU A 84 8.71 0.74 7.28
C LEU A 84 9.49 0.12 8.43
N ASP A 85 10.81 -0.10 8.28
CA ASP A 85 11.69 -0.61 9.35
C ASP A 85 11.63 0.32 10.58
N ALA A 86 11.73 1.63 10.37
CA ALA A 86 11.65 2.62 11.45
C ALA A 86 10.26 2.66 12.14
N VAL A 87 9.18 2.52 11.38
CA VAL A 87 7.81 2.42 11.92
C VAL A 87 7.67 1.18 12.81
N LEU A 88 8.16 0.03 12.34
CA LEU A 88 8.12 -1.21 13.09
C LEU A 88 8.95 -1.12 14.38
N ASP A 89 10.17 -0.56 14.31
CA ASP A 89 11.03 -0.38 15.49
C ASP A 89 10.38 0.52 16.53
N ALA A 90 9.79 1.65 16.09
CA ALA A 90 9.21 2.62 17.01
C ALA A 90 7.94 2.12 17.72
N ILE A 91 7.12 1.29 17.03
CA ILE A 91 5.77 0.95 17.53
C ILE A 91 5.71 -0.48 18.07
N THR A 92 6.42 -1.41 17.45
CA THR A 92 6.36 -2.84 17.80
C THR A 92 7.65 -3.37 18.44
N GLY A 93 8.68 -2.55 18.54
CA GLY A 93 10.02 -2.98 18.96
C GLY A 93 10.55 -4.07 18.03
N HIS A 94 11.04 -5.17 18.60
CA HIS A 94 11.56 -6.31 17.81
C HIS A 94 10.54 -7.45 17.64
N ALA A 95 9.27 -7.27 18.00
CA ALA A 95 8.26 -8.31 17.86
C ALA A 95 7.99 -8.63 16.38
N ALA A 96 7.79 -9.90 16.08
CA ALA A 96 7.26 -10.32 14.79
C ALA A 96 5.78 -9.95 14.68
N ILE A 97 5.39 -9.37 13.53
CA ILE A 97 4.04 -8.81 13.32
C ILE A 97 3.35 -9.42 12.11
N THR A 98 2.04 -9.26 12.04
CA THR A 98 1.30 -9.43 10.79
C THR A 98 1.48 -8.17 9.95
N LEU A 99 2.02 -8.33 8.74
CA LEU A 99 2.26 -7.25 7.80
C LEU A 99 1.30 -7.38 6.61
N VAL A 100 0.59 -6.32 6.30
CA VAL A 100 -0.39 -6.27 5.20
C VAL A 100 0.03 -5.16 4.24
N GLY A 101 0.07 -5.42 2.95
CA GLY A 101 0.37 -4.40 1.96
C GLY A 101 -0.57 -4.45 0.77
N HIS A 102 -1.03 -3.28 0.33
CA HIS A 102 -1.82 -3.13 -0.88
C HIS A 102 -0.98 -2.56 -2.02
N SER A 103 -1.04 -3.17 -3.22
CA SER A 103 -0.42 -2.63 -4.45
C SER A 103 1.07 -2.29 -4.25
N MET A 104 1.47 -1.03 -4.39
CA MET A 104 2.84 -0.57 -4.12
C MET A 104 3.28 -0.92 -2.69
N GLY A 105 2.42 -0.72 -1.68
CA GLY A 105 2.69 -1.13 -0.30
C GLY A 105 2.88 -2.63 -0.17
N GLY A 106 2.17 -3.45 -0.96
CA GLY A 106 2.39 -4.89 -1.04
C GLY A 106 3.76 -5.24 -1.58
N ASN A 107 4.24 -4.52 -2.60
CA ASN A 107 5.59 -4.70 -3.12
C ASN A 107 6.66 -4.31 -2.08
N VAL A 108 6.44 -3.25 -1.31
CA VAL A 108 7.31 -2.86 -0.19
C VAL A 108 7.32 -3.97 0.87
N CYS A 109 6.15 -4.44 1.29
CA CYS A 109 6.00 -5.50 2.30
C CYS A 109 6.65 -6.82 1.86
N GLY A 110 6.47 -7.23 0.61
CA GLY A 110 7.03 -8.47 0.07
C GLY A 110 8.57 -8.47 0.04
N ILE A 111 9.18 -7.33 -0.32
CA ILE A 111 10.65 -7.19 -0.28
C ILE A 111 11.14 -7.09 1.17
N TYR A 112 10.44 -6.32 2.01
CA TYR A 112 10.80 -6.18 3.42
C TYR A 112 10.78 -7.51 4.17
N ALA A 113 9.75 -8.35 3.92
CA ALA A 113 9.62 -9.65 4.55
C ALA A 113 10.80 -10.59 4.25
N GLY A 114 11.39 -10.51 3.05
CA GLY A 114 12.61 -11.24 2.73
C GLY A 114 13.88 -10.63 3.31
N ALA A 115 13.93 -9.30 3.43
CA ALA A 115 15.07 -8.59 4.00
C ALA A 115 15.13 -8.71 5.54
N ARG A 116 13.98 -8.84 6.20
CA ARG A 116 13.81 -8.91 7.66
C ARG A 116 12.86 -10.04 8.08
N PRO A 117 13.13 -11.32 7.70
CA PRO A 117 12.16 -12.40 7.92
C PRO A 117 11.79 -12.61 9.39
N ALA A 118 12.70 -12.36 10.33
CA ALA A 118 12.43 -12.48 11.76
C ALA A 118 11.42 -11.44 12.31
N ARG A 119 11.13 -10.37 11.54
CA ARG A 119 10.16 -9.33 11.92
C ARG A 119 8.74 -9.66 11.47
N ILE A 120 8.53 -10.69 10.68
CA ILE A 120 7.26 -11.03 10.05
C ILE A 120 6.73 -12.35 10.58
N ALA A 121 5.61 -12.30 11.28
CA ALA A 121 4.87 -13.47 11.73
C ALA A 121 3.92 -13.99 10.63
N SER A 122 3.34 -13.09 9.84
CA SER A 122 2.45 -13.40 8.70
C SER A 122 2.46 -12.23 7.71
N LEU A 123 2.38 -12.53 6.41
CA LEU A 123 2.34 -11.55 5.33
C LEU A 123 1.04 -11.67 4.53
N VAL A 124 0.36 -10.56 4.30
CA VAL A 124 -0.83 -10.49 3.44
C VAL A 124 -0.59 -9.46 2.33
N LEU A 125 -0.69 -9.89 1.07
CA LEU A 125 -0.45 -9.05 -0.10
C LEU A 125 -1.74 -8.91 -0.91
N LEU A 126 -2.27 -7.70 -0.94
CA LEU A 126 -3.44 -7.32 -1.74
C LEU A 126 -2.93 -6.71 -3.06
N GLU A 127 -2.88 -7.52 -4.13
CA GLU A 127 -2.32 -7.15 -5.44
C GLU A 127 -0.95 -6.44 -5.38
N GLY A 128 -0.05 -7.00 -4.55
CA GLY A 128 1.35 -6.59 -4.41
C GLY A 128 2.30 -7.68 -4.90
N PHE A 129 2.14 -8.16 -6.12
CA PHE A 129 2.85 -9.31 -6.69
C PHE A 129 4.01 -8.90 -7.62
N GLY A 130 4.68 -7.80 -7.29
CA GLY A 130 5.73 -7.23 -8.09
C GLY A 130 5.22 -6.37 -9.24
N MET A 131 6.09 -6.11 -10.18
CA MET A 131 5.82 -5.38 -11.41
C MET A 131 6.29 -6.22 -12.61
N PRO A 132 5.84 -5.92 -13.83
CA PRO A 132 6.41 -6.52 -15.03
C PRO A 132 7.92 -6.35 -15.08
N GLU A 133 8.62 -7.37 -15.58
CA GLU A 133 10.08 -7.33 -15.75
C GLU A 133 10.47 -6.20 -16.71
N THR A 134 11.60 -5.58 -16.46
CA THR A 134 12.23 -4.63 -17.38
C THR A 134 13.45 -5.25 -18.02
N THR A 135 13.74 -4.84 -19.27
CA THR A 135 14.90 -5.34 -20.01
C THR A 135 16.00 -4.29 -20.11
N PRO A 136 17.26 -4.66 -20.28
CA PRO A 136 18.34 -3.68 -20.46
C PRO A 136 18.10 -2.69 -21.60
N SER A 137 17.35 -3.09 -22.64
CA SER A 137 16.98 -2.21 -23.75
C SER A 137 16.01 -1.07 -23.38
N ASP A 138 15.32 -1.18 -22.25
CA ASP A 138 14.44 -0.12 -21.72
C ASP A 138 15.21 1.04 -21.11
N ALA A 139 16.49 0.82 -20.75
CA ALA A 139 17.29 1.78 -19.99
C ALA A 139 17.47 3.14 -20.69
N PRO A 140 17.81 3.23 -22.00
CA PRO A 140 18.01 4.52 -22.65
C PRO A 140 16.75 5.39 -22.60
N GLY A 141 15.59 4.83 -22.96
CA GLY A 141 14.31 5.55 -22.93
C GLY A 141 13.85 5.91 -21.53
N ARG A 142 14.19 5.09 -20.52
CA ARG A 142 13.90 5.37 -19.11
C ARG A 142 14.75 6.54 -18.60
N TYR A 143 16.07 6.53 -18.87
CA TYR A 143 16.96 7.62 -18.47
C TYR A 143 16.59 8.93 -19.19
N GLN A 144 16.24 8.88 -20.47
CA GLN A 144 15.77 10.06 -21.20
C GLN A 144 14.55 10.67 -20.51
N ARG A 145 13.51 9.87 -20.24
CA ARG A 145 12.30 10.36 -19.55
C ARG A 145 12.60 10.91 -18.17
N TRP A 146 13.49 10.25 -17.41
CA TRP A 146 13.89 10.73 -16.11
C TRP A 146 14.59 12.09 -16.19
N LEU A 147 15.52 12.26 -17.12
CA LEU A 147 16.22 13.54 -17.38
C LEU A 147 15.24 14.64 -17.79
N ASP A 148 14.32 14.37 -18.71
CA ASP A 148 13.29 15.32 -19.13
C ASP A 148 12.44 15.78 -17.95
N GLN A 149 12.08 14.87 -17.03
CA GLN A 149 11.31 15.17 -15.83
C GLN A 149 12.11 15.94 -14.76
N GLN A 150 13.45 15.96 -14.80
CA GLN A 150 14.24 16.88 -13.96
C GLN A 150 14.11 18.33 -14.42
N HIS A 151 13.91 18.56 -15.73
CA HIS A 151 13.71 19.90 -16.31
C HIS A 151 12.23 20.30 -16.26
N THR A 152 11.32 19.36 -16.47
CA THR A 152 9.87 19.59 -16.46
C THR A 152 9.20 18.58 -15.54
N PRO A 153 9.19 18.83 -14.20
CA PRO A 153 8.61 17.93 -13.23
C PRO A 153 7.12 17.69 -13.48
N PRO A 154 6.63 16.46 -13.30
CA PRO A 154 5.21 16.16 -13.42
C PRO A 154 4.40 16.97 -12.41
N GLN A 155 3.16 17.30 -12.78
CA GLN A 155 2.23 18.01 -11.92
C GLN A 155 0.99 17.16 -11.61
N LEU A 156 0.38 17.38 -10.47
CA LEU A 156 -0.95 16.86 -10.18
C LEU A 156 -1.99 17.76 -10.86
N ARG A 157 -3.03 17.13 -11.41
CA ARG A 157 -4.22 17.85 -11.86
C ARG A 157 -5.17 17.97 -10.69
N ASP A 158 -5.64 19.18 -10.40
CA ASP A 158 -6.69 19.42 -9.42
C ASP A 158 -8.05 18.96 -9.99
N PHE A 159 -8.93 18.51 -9.11
CA PHE A 159 -10.34 18.24 -9.43
C PHE A 159 -11.13 19.52 -9.29
N ALA A 160 -12.04 19.79 -10.22
CA ALA A 160 -12.79 21.04 -10.26
C ALA A 160 -13.62 21.28 -8.99
N ASP A 161 -14.16 20.21 -8.41
CA ASP A 161 -14.99 20.19 -7.23
C ASP A 161 -15.01 18.79 -6.57
N GLU A 162 -15.65 18.72 -5.39
CA GLU A 162 -15.83 17.47 -4.64
C GLU A 162 -16.57 16.39 -5.45
N ALA A 163 -17.59 16.77 -6.19
CA ALA A 163 -18.39 15.82 -6.97
C ALA A 163 -17.55 15.16 -8.08
N THR A 164 -16.64 15.92 -8.70
CA THR A 164 -15.70 15.41 -9.69
C THR A 164 -14.70 14.44 -9.06
N LEU A 165 -14.21 14.73 -7.85
CA LEU A 165 -13.33 13.84 -7.09
C LEU A 165 -14.08 12.56 -6.69
N LEU A 166 -15.29 12.65 -6.15
CA LEU A 166 -16.11 11.47 -5.81
C LEU A 166 -16.38 10.57 -7.02
N LYS A 167 -16.68 11.15 -8.18
CA LYS A 167 -16.78 10.37 -9.43
C LYS A 167 -15.47 9.67 -9.82
N HIS A 168 -14.34 10.28 -9.50
CA HIS A 168 -13.05 9.65 -9.73
C HIS A 168 -12.83 8.46 -8.79
N LEU A 169 -13.10 8.62 -7.49
CA LEU A 169 -13.00 7.54 -6.50
C LEU A 169 -13.95 6.38 -6.84
N ALA A 170 -15.19 6.68 -7.24
CA ALA A 170 -16.17 5.66 -7.67
C ALA A 170 -15.73 4.90 -8.95
N ARG A 171 -14.88 5.48 -9.79
CA ARG A 171 -14.29 4.74 -10.93
C ARG A 171 -13.13 3.86 -10.53
N LEU A 172 -12.39 4.24 -9.49
CA LEU A 172 -11.30 3.41 -8.94
C LEU A 172 -11.83 2.20 -8.17
N ALA A 173 -12.96 2.37 -7.49
CA ALA A 173 -13.61 1.36 -6.67
C ALA A 173 -15.12 1.30 -6.99
N PRO A 174 -15.52 0.69 -8.12
CA PRO A 174 -16.91 0.72 -8.58
C PRO A 174 -17.90 0.04 -7.64
N ALA A 175 -17.46 -0.92 -6.83
CA ALA A 175 -18.29 -1.64 -5.88
C ALA A 175 -18.23 -1.06 -4.44
N ALA A 176 -17.45 0.01 -4.20
CA ALA A 176 -17.39 0.64 -2.90
C ALA A 176 -18.69 1.40 -2.58
N SER A 177 -19.13 1.32 -1.33
CA SER A 177 -20.31 2.05 -0.88
C SER A 177 -20.05 3.58 -0.87
N ALA A 178 -21.12 4.36 -1.04
CA ALA A 178 -21.02 5.82 -0.94
C ALA A 178 -20.47 6.27 0.43
N GLU A 179 -20.76 5.52 1.50
CA GLU A 179 -20.25 5.78 2.85
C GLU A 179 -18.74 5.64 2.91
N VAL A 180 -18.18 4.57 2.33
CA VAL A 180 -16.73 4.36 2.26
C VAL A 180 -16.06 5.46 1.42
N LEU A 181 -16.61 5.78 0.24
CA LEU A 181 -16.04 6.82 -0.62
C LEU A 181 -16.05 8.21 0.07
N ALA A 182 -17.12 8.55 0.76
CA ALA A 182 -17.23 9.81 1.51
C ALA A 182 -16.20 9.92 2.64
N GLN A 183 -15.79 8.80 3.22
CA GLN A 183 -14.78 8.77 4.28
C GLN A 183 -13.35 8.73 3.74
N VAL A 184 -13.11 8.10 2.60
CA VAL A 184 -11.83 8.07 1.91
C VAL A 184 -11.49 9.47 1.36
N LEU A 185 -12.47 10.22 0.86
CA LEU A 185 -12.27 11.50 0.21
C LEU A 185 -11.39 12.48 1.03
N PRO A 186 -11.68 12.81 2.31
CA PRO A 186 -10.87 13.74 3.10
C PRO A 186 -9.47 13.20 3.43
N CYS A 187 -9.27 11.87 3.38
CA CYS A 187 -7.95 11.26 3.53
C CYS A 187 -7.11 11.42 2.27
N TRP A 188 -7.76 11.39 1.10
CA TRP A 188 -7.13 11.39 -0.22
C TRP A 188 -6.82 12.78 -0.76
N ALA A 189 -7.63 13.78 -0.42
CA ALA A 189 -7.52 15.10 -1.00
C ALA A 189 -7.87 16.22 -0.01
N VAL A 190 -7.44 17.43 -0.34
CA VAL A 190 -7.76 18.65 0.40
C VAL A 190 -8.51 19.63 -0.49
N PRO A 191 -9.50 20.37 0.07
CA PRO A 191 -10.12 21.46 -0.63
C PRO A 191 -9.14 22.64 -0.78
N LEU A 192 -9.19 23.30 -1.91
CA LEU A 192 -8.42 24.52 -2.19
C LEU A 192 -9.32 25.76 -2.04
N PRO A 193 -8.74 26.96 -1.82
CA PRO A 193 -9.52 28.21 -1.65
C PRO A 193 -10.43 28.54 -2.83
N ASN A 194 -10.14 28.07 -4.03
CA ASN A 194 -10.93 28.27 -5.25
C ASN A 194 -12.04 27.21 -5.44
N GLY A 195 -12.29 26.34 -4.44
CA GLY A 195 -13.28 25.26 -4.50
C GLY A 195 -12.83 23.98 -5.19
N ALA A 196 -11.65 23.98 -5.81
CA ALA A 196 -11.04 22.76 -6.37
C ALA A 196 -10.52 21.84 -5.26
N TRP A 197 -10.21 20.59 -5.62
CA TRP A 197 -9.64 19.61 -4.71
C TRP A 197 -8.32 19.07 -5.25
N ARG A 198 -7.33 18.92 -4.38
CA ARG A 198 -5.99 18.40 -4.70
C ARG A 198 -5.69 17.14 -3.92
N LEU A 199 -5.13 16.12 -4.60
CA LEU A 199 -4.69 14.90 -3.94
C LEU A 199 -3.60 15.20 -2.90
N ARG A 200 -3.65 14.50 -1.77
CA ARG A 200 -2.60 14.49 -0.74
C ARG A 200 -1.43 13.62 -1.19
N MET A 201 -0.76 14.03 -2.25
CA MET A 201 0.36 13.30 -2.84
C MET A 201 1.36 14.28 -3.42
N ASP A 202 2.66 14.06 -3.20
CA ASP A 202 3.70 14.81 -3.87
C ASP A 202 3.69 14.47 -5.39
N PRO A 203 3.64 15.47 -6.29
CA PRO A 203 3.69 15.22 -7.73
C PRO A 203 4.94 14.46 -8.20
N ALA A 204 6.04 14.51 -7.45
CA ALA A 204 7.26 13.76 -7.76
C ALA A 204 7.06 12.24 -7.78
N HIS A 205 6.01 11.71 -7.15
CA HIS A 205 5.63 10.29 -7.27
C HIS A 205 5.21 9.88 -8.69
N LYS A 206 4.88 10.83 -9.55
CA LYS A 206 4.59 10.57 -10.99
C LYS A 206 5.86 10.50 -11.83
N SER A 207 7.00 10.85 -11.27
CA SER A 207 8.28 10.75 -11.97
C SER A 207 8.67 9.29 -12.19
N VAL A 208 9.20 8.98 -13.37
CA VAL A 208 9.76 7.67 -13.62
C VAL A 208 10.95 7.43 -12.69
N ASN A 209 11.04 6.25 -12.09
CA ASN A 209 12.22 5.87 -11.34
C ASN A 209 13.38 5.60 -12.32
N ALA A 210 14.54 6.23 -12.11
CA ALA A 210 15.72 5.99 -12.93
C ALA A 210 16.24 4.54 -12.79
N THR A 211 16.09 3.96 -11.59
CA THR A 211 16.44 2.56 -11.33
C THR A 211 15.41 1.64 -11.99
N MET A 212 15.90 0.70 -12.78
CA MET A 212 15.05 -0.29 -13.43
C MET A 212 14.55 -1.32 -12.40
N TYR A 213 13.29 -1.72 -12.52
CA TYR A 213 12.76 -2.81 -11.72
C TYR A 213 13.32 -4.15 -12.21
N ARG A 214 13.77 -4.97 -11.28
CA ARG A 214 14.25 -6.33 -11.54
C ARG A 214 13.41 -7.33 -10.76
N ARG A 215 12.52 -8.03 -11.48
CA ARG A 215 11.65 -9.03 -10.87
C ARG A 215 12.44 -10.15 -10.18
N ALA A 216 13.58 -10.52 -10.74
CA ALA A 216 14.46 -11.53 -10.14
C ALA A 216 14.98 -11.15 -8.74
N GLU A 217 15.24 -9.86 -8.48
CA GLU A 217 15.64 -9.37 -7.15
C GLU A 217 14.45 -9.42 -6.17
N ALA A 218 13.25 -9.02 -6.60
CA ALA A 218 12.04 -9.16 -5.79
C ALA A 218 11.75 -10.65 -5.47
N ALA A 219 11.84 -11.53 -6.46
CA ALA A 219 11.68 -12.97 -6.28
C ALA A 219 12.71 -13.58 -5.32
N ALA A 220 13.94 -13.05 -5.28
CA ALA A 220 14.95 -13.48 -4.29
C ALA A 220 14.51 -13.12 -2.86
N CYS A 221 13.93 -11.93 -2.65
CA CYS A 221 13.35 -11.54 -1.36
C CYS A 221 12.16 -12.44 -0.99
N TRP A 222 11.27 -12.71 -1.95
CA TRP A 222 10.12 -13.60 -1.71
C TRP A 222 10.55 -15.00 -1.26
N ARG A 223 11.60 -15.57 -1.87
CA ARG A 223 12.17 -16.87 -1.45
C ARG A 223 12.80 -16.83 -0.06
N ALA A 224 13.31 -15.69 0.37
CA ALA A 224 13.91 -15.51 1.69
C ALA A 224 12.85 -15.28 2.80
N THR A 225 11.58 -15.07 2.44
CA THR A 225 10.50 -14.92 3.40
C THR A 225 10.17 -16.26 4.06
N THR A 226 10.24 -16.30 5.40
CA THR A 226 9.96 -17.53 6.18
C THR A 226 8.53 -17.60 6.71
N ALA A 227 7.87 -16.45 6.82
CA ALA A 227 6.50 -16.35 7.30
C ALA A 227 5.48 -16.93 6.28
N PRO A 228 4.31 -17.44 6.74
CA PRO A 228 3.22 -17.78 5.85
C PRO A 228 2.68 -16.55 5.12
N VAL A 229 2.39 -16.70 3.83
CA VAL A 229 1.96 -15.61 2.94
C VAL A 229 0.55 -15.87 2.42
N THR A 230 -0.29 -14.84 2.48
CA THR A 230 -1.62 -14.82 1.86
C THR A 230 -1.60 -13.81 0.71
N LEU A 231 -1.83 -14.29 -0.52
CA LEU A 231 -1.92 -13.48 -1.73
C LEU A 231 -3.40 -13.31 -2.09
N VAL A 232 -3.83 -12.08 -2.34
CA VAL A 232 -5.23 -11.76 -2.63
C VAL A 232 -5.31 -10.92 -3.88
N ALA A 233 -6.13 -11.32 -4.84
CA ALA A 233 -6.42 -10.58 -6.07
C ALA A 233 -7.93 -10.38 -6.27
N GLY A 234 -8.32 -9.34 -7.00
CA GLY A 234 -9.69 -9.08 -7.40
C GLY A 234 -9.99 -9.60 -8.79
N SER A 235 -11.13 -10.30 -8.99
CA SER A 235 -11.48 -10.86 -10.30
C SER A 235 -11.87 -9.79 -11.33
N ALA A 236 -12.29 -8.58 -10.86
CA ALA A 236 -12.60 -7.44 -11.71
C ALA A 236 -11.44 -6.41 -11.82
N SER A 237 -10.27 -6.74 -11.27
CA SER A 237 -9.11 -5.86 -11.31
C SER A 237 -8.38 -5.92 -12.67
N ASP A 238 -7.92 -4.76 -13.15
CA ASP A 238 -7.06 -4.64 -14.32
C ASP A 238 -5.58 -4.88 -14.00
N TYR A 239 -5.24 -5.11 -12.73
CA TYR A 239 -3.85 -5.30 -12.28
C TYR A 239 -3.18 -6.46 -13.00
N MET A 240 -3.87 -7.59 -13.12
CA MET A 240 -3.36 -8.82 -13.76
C MET A 240 -3.05 -8.60 -15.25
N ALA A 241 -3.82 -7.76 -15.95
CA ALA A 241 -3.64 -7.48 -17.38
C ALA A 241 -2.29 -6.80 -17.71
N ARG A 242 -1.66 -6.15 -16.74
CA ARG A 242 -0.35 -5.47 -16.89
C ARG A 242 0.80 -6.46 -17.13
N PHE A 243 0.61 -7.75 -16.87
CA PHE A 243 1.66 -8.76 -16.93
C PHE A 243 1.69 -9.57 -18.23
N HIS A 244 0.98 -9.12 -19.27
CA HIS A 244 1.10 -9.65 -20.63
C HIS A 244 0.99 -11.18 -20.74
N GLY A 245 0.01 -11.79 -20.07
CA GLY A 245 -0.26 -13.22 -20.12
C GLY A 245 0.45 -14.07 -19.05
N MET A 246 1.30 -13.47 -18.21
CA MET A 246 1.76 -14.10 -16.98
C MET A 246 0.71 -13.91 -15.89
N ASP A 247 0.42 -14.94 -15.11
CA ASP A 247 -0.34 -14.80 -13.85
C ASP A 247 0.62 -14.34 -12.74
N PRO A 248 0.58 -13.05 -12.33
CA PRO A 248 1.54 -12.53 -11.36
C PRO A 248 1.31 -13.08 -9.95
N MET A 249 0.09 -13.50 -9.60
CA MET A 249 -0.19 -14.10 -8.29
C MET A 249 0.35 -15.52 -8.23
N ALA A 250 0.14 -16.33 -9.26
CA ALA A 250 0.69 -17.69 -9.34
C ALA A 250 2.23 -17.66 -9.39
N ASP A 251 2.81 -16.73 -10.17
CA ASP A 251 4.26 -16.56 -10.22
C ASP A 251 4.82 -16.16 -8.85
N ALA A 252 4.26 -15.15 -8.17
CA ALA A 252 4.69 -14.75 -6.84
C ALA A 252 4.54 -15.90 -5.83
N ALA A 253 3.42 -16.62 -5.86
CA ALA A 253 3.17 -17.77 -4.97
C ALA A 253 4.24 -18.86 -5.12
N SER A 254 4.75 -19.08 -6.32
CA SER A 254 5.78 -20.09 -6.61
C SER A 254 7.12 -19.81 -5.92
N HIS A 255 7.35 -18.58 -5.49
CA HIS A 255 8.58 -18.16 -4.83
C HIS A 255 8.51 -18.23 -3.30
N TYR A 256 7.32 -18.16 -2.69
CA TYR A 256 7.17 -18.27 -1.25
C TYR A 256 7.10 -19.73 -0.81
N ALA A 257 7.76 -20.05 0.31
CA ALA A 257 7.75 -21.42 0.85
C ALA A 257 6.33 -21.85 1.30
N GLN A 258 5.51 -20.92 1.77
CA GLN A 258 4.16 -21.15 2.26
C GLN A 258 3.24 -20.05 1.74
N ALA A 259 2.61 -20.26 0.60
CA ALA A 259 1.65 -19.32 0.01
C ALA A 259 0.24 -19.88 -0.07
N THR A 260 -0.75 -19.04 0.21
CA THR A 260 -2.17 -19.29 -0.02
C THR A 260 -2.72 -18.18 -0.92
N CYS A 261 -3.40 -18.53 -2.01
CA CYS A 261 -3.95 -17.57 -2.97
C CYS A 261 -5.47 -17.49 -2.81
N HIS A 262 -6.00 -16.26 -2.85
CA HIS A 262 -7.42 -15.96 -2.82
C HIS A 262 -7.80 -15.04 -3.98
N MET A 263 -8.84 -15.38 -4.72
CA MET A 263 -9.47 -14.52 -5.71
C MET A 263 -10.78 -14.00 -5.13
N LEU A 264 -10.92 -12.67 -4.99
CA LEU A 264 -12.15 -12.03 -4.54
C LEU A 264 -13.04 -11.76 -5.74
N ASP A 265 -14.19 -12.43 -5.78
CA ASP A 265 -15.13 -12.27 -6.89
C ASP A 265 -15.73 -10.86 -6.93
N GLY A 266 -15.75 -10.26 -8.11
CA GLY A 266 -16.26 -8.92 -8.37
C GLY A 266 -15.41 -7.77 -7.79
N ALA A 267 -14.34 -8.04 -7.04
CA ALA A 267 -13.49 -6.99 -6.49
C ALA A 267 -12.57 -6.38 -7.56
N SER A 268 -12.44 -5.06 -7.54
CA SER A 268 -11.43 -4.33 -8.32
C SER A 268 -10.09 -4.23 -7.58
N HIS A 269 -9.16 -3.43 -8.10
CA HIS A 269 -7.87 -3.15 -7.46
C HIS A 269 -8.01 -2.58 -6.03
N MET A 270 -9.07 -1.80 -5.77
CA MET A 270 -9.32 -1.18 -4.47
C MET A 270 -10.19 -2.07 -3.56
N MET A 271 -9.90 -3.36 -3.51
CA MET A 271 -10.67 -4.37 -2.79
C MET A 271 -10.88 -4.05 -1.30
N HIS A 272 -9.97 -3.35 -0.65
CA HIS A 272 -10.07 -2.95 0.75
C HIS A 272 -11.11 -1.84 0.99
N TRP A 273 -11.57 -1.14 -0.09
CA TRP A 273 -12.72 -0.22 -0.05
C TRP A 273 -14.01 -0.92 -0.45
N GLU A 274 -13.94 -1.91 -1.34
CA GLU A 274 -15.10 -2.57 -1.93
C GLU A 274 -15.63 -3.73 -1.11
N GLN A 275 -14.72 -4.55 -0.55
CA GLN A 275 -15.02 -5.74 0.23
C GLN A 275 -14.25 -5.76 1.56
N PRO A 276 -14.37 -4.70 2.39
CA PRO A 276 -13.54 -4.55 3.59
C PRO A 276 -13.71 -5.68 4.60
N GLU A 277 -14.92 -6.23 4.75
CA GLU A 277 -15.17 -7.35 5.67
C GLU A 277 -14.48 -8.63 5.20
N VAL A 278 -14.48 -8.92 3.90
CA VAL A 278 -13.81 -10.09 3.33
C VAL A 278 -12.30 -9.97 3.47
N VAL A 279 -11.75 -8.80 3.14
CA VAL A 279 -10.33 -8.48 3.33
C VAL A 279 -9.95 -8.61 4.81
N ALA A 280 -10.75 -8.05 5.72
CA ALA A 280 -10.52 -8.17 7.16
C ALA A 280 -10.56 -9.63 7.65
N ALA A 281 -11.47 -10.45 7.14
CA ALA A 281 -11.54 -11.88 7.48
C ALA A 281 -10.26 -12.63 7.06
N LEU A 282 -9.71 -12.36 5.88
CA LEU A 282 -8.45 -12.93 5.41
C LEU A 282 -7.26 -12.48 6.26
N ILE A 283 -7.19 -11.20 6.61
CA ILE A 283 -6.15 -10.64 7.49
C ILE A 283 -6.24 -11.31 8.88
N ARG A 284 -7.44 -11.41 9.45
CA ARG A 284 -7.66 -12.07 10.76
C ARG A 284 -7.21 -13.53 10.73
N ALA A 285 -7.56 -14.27 9.67
CA ALA A 285 -7.15 -15.66 9.51
C ALA A 285 -5.62 -15.80 9.41
N ALA A 286 -4.97 -14.92 8.66
CA ALA A 286 -3.51 -14.88 8.54
C ALA A 286 -2.83 -14.56 9.89
N ALA A 287 -3.34 -13.56 10.63
CA ALA A 287 -2.80 -13.17 11.94
C ALA A 287 -2.96 -14.24 13.03
N ARG A 288 -4.03 -15.04 12.98
CA ARG A 288 -4.24 -16.15 13.92
C ARG A 288 -3.33 -17.34 13.63
N ARG A 289 -3.18 -17.73 12.36
CA ARG A 289 -2.24 -18.82 11.95
C ARG A 289 -0.79 -18.56 12.37
N ALA A 290 -0.37 -17.32 12.48
CA ALA A 290 0.99 -16.97 12.90
C ALA A 290 1.22 -17.10 14.43
N ARG A 291 0.16 -17.36 15.21
CA ARG A 291 0.22 -17.46 16.68
C ARG A 291 0.09 -18.92 17.18
N ASP A 292 -0.42 -19.79 16.31
CA ASP A 292 -0.50 -21.24 16.53
C ASP A 292 0.82 -21.92 16.12
#